data_8985546132c51cca876992f7f9743455
#
_entry.id   8985546132c51cca876992f7f9743455
#
_cell.length_a   1.000
_cell.length_b   1.000
_cell.length_c   1.000
_cell.angle_alpha   90.00
_cell.angle_beta   90.00
_cell.angle_gamma   90.00
#
_symmetry.space_group_name_H-M   'P 1'
#
loop_
_entity.id
_entity.type
_entity.pdbx_description
1 polymer ?
#
loop_
_entity_poly.entity_id
_entity_poly.type
_entity_poly.pdbx_seq_one_letter_code
_entity_poly.pdbx_strand_id
1 'polypeptide(L)'
;MDIIFVKAGLASIALLLAIMQVLLMLQLYGKIRIFPGSRATLAWWHRREGDVLLLIFVGIAYHCITRAVIDPLSSRVISHAVFGSLLLTVILFKLLVVRWLSSVMPYVAWIGSALFVLTTGAVLTSAGYYFYLWRAEGIRIVY
;
A
#
# COMPACT_ATOMS: atom_id res chain seq x y z
N MET A 1 11.86 -12.22 17.31
CA MET A 1 11.67 -10.99 16.51
C MET A 1 10.19 -10.69 16.53
N ASP A 2 9.79 -9.55 17.13
CA ASP A 2 8.39 -9.28 17.37
C ASP A 2 7.64 -9.12 16.05
N ILE A 3 6.56 -9.85 15.91
CA ILE A 3 5.73 -9.90 14.69
C ILE A 3 5.21 -8.50 14.29
N ILE A 4 5.05 -7.61 15.28
CA ILE A 4 4.63 -6.22 15.08
C ILE A 4 5.72 -5.43 14.35
N PHE A 5 6.98 -5.65 14.70
CA PHE A 5 8.11 -5.01 14.04
C PHE A 5 8.21 -5.44 12.56
N VAL A 6 7.99 -6.72 12.28
CA VAL A 6 7.95 -7.25 10.91
C VAL A 6 6.81 -6.63 10.11
N LYS A 7 5.62 -6.53 10.70
CA LYS A 7 4.47 -5.88 10.04
C LYS A 7 4.71 -4.40 9.76
N ALA A 8 5.26 -3.67 10.73
CA ALA A 8 5.59 -2.26 10.57
C ALA A 8 6.65 -2.06 9.47
N GLY A 9 7.66 -2.93 9.43
CA GLY A 9 8.68 -2.93 8.38
C GLY A 9 8.08 -3.19 6.99
N LEU A 10 7.26 -4.23 6.84
CA LEU A 10 6.59 -4.56 5.58
C LEU A 10 5.65 -3.42 5.13
N ALA A 11 4.91 -2.81 6.05
CA ALA A 11 4.04 -1.68 5.74
C ALA A 11 4.84 -0.45 5.28
N SER A 12 6.00 -0.19 5.89
CA SER A 12 6.91 0.89 5.48
C SER A 12 7.50 0.63 4.08
N ILE A 13 7.91 -0.60 3.79
CA ILE A 13 8.38 -0.99 2.45
C ILE A 13 7.24 -0.83 1.42
N ALA A 14 6.03 -1.24 1.75
CA ALA A 14 4.88 -1.07 0.88
C ALA A 14 4.60 0.41 0.56
N LEU A 15 4.75 1.31 1.54
CA LEU A 15 4.60 2.74 1.32
C LEU A 15 5.70 3.30 0.40
N LEU A 16 6.96 2.90 0.59
CA LEU A 16 8.06 3.31 -0.29
C LEU A 16 7.84 2.85 -1.73
N LEU A 17 7.41 1.60 -1.93
CA LEU A 17 7.05 1.08 -3.25
C LEU A 17 5.84 1.83 -3.83
N ALA A 18 4.85 2.19 -3.03
CA ALA A 18 3.71 2.98 -3.50
C ALA A 18 4.14 4.39 -3.98
N ILE A 19 5.09 5.01 -3.30
CA ILE A 19 5.70 6.27 -3.75
C ILE A 19 6.44 6.08 -5.09
N MET A 20 7.24 5.02 -5.21
CA MET A 20 7.92 4.67 -6.46
C MET A 20 6.93 4.46 -7.61
N GLN A 21 5.83 3.76 -7.36
CA GLN A 21 4.73 3.57 -8.33
C GLN A 21 4.19 4.89 -8.86
N VAL A 22 3.97 5.87 -7.97
CA VAL A 22 3.50 7.21 -8.37
C VAL A 22 4.56 7.92 -9.21
N LEU A 23 5.83 7.89 -8.80
CA LEU A 23 6.93 8.54 -9.53
C LEU A 23 7.12 7.93 -10.92
N LEU A 24 7.11 6.60 -11.03
CA LEU A 24 7.17 5.90 -12.32
C LEU A 24 6.00 6.28 -13.23
N MET A 25 4.80 6.38 -12.66
CA MET A 25 3.60 6.76 -13.40
C MET A 25 3.67 8.21 -13.90
N LEU A 26 4.12 9.15 -13.05
CA LEU A 26 4.33 10.55 -13.44
C LEU A 26 5.36 10.67 -14.57
N GLN A 27 6.42 9.86 -14.54
CA GLN A 27 7.40 9.83 -15.61
C GLN A 27 6.86 9.22 -16.91
N LEU A 28 6.06 8.15 -16.83
CA LEU A 28 5.39 7.54 -17.98
C LEU A 28 4.40 8.51 -18.65
N TYR A 29 3.77 9.40 -17.88
CA TYR A 29 2.94 10.49 -18.39
C TYR A 29 3.75 11.71 -18.87
N GLY A 30 5.08 11.68 -18.76
CA GLY A 30 5.96 12.77 -19.21
C GLY A 30 5.93 14.01 -18.32
N LYS A 31 5.44 13.89 -17.06
CA LYS A 31 5.37 15.00 -16.11
C LYS A 31 6.70 15.28 -15.41
N ILE A 32 7.52 14.27 -15.24
CA ILE A 32 8.83 14.31 -14.58
C ILE A 32 9.83 13.46 -15.34
N ARG A 33 11.13 13.66 -15.08
CA ARG A 33 12.22 12.79 -15.57
C ARG A 33 13.19 12.56 -14.41
N ILE A 34 13.04 11.43 -13.72
CA ILE A 34 13.86 11.06 -12.57
C ILE A 34 14.68 9.81 -12.86
N PHE A 35 14.05 8.80 -13.47
CA PHE A 35 14.68 7.51 -13.70
C PHE A 35 15.25 7.42 -15.11
N PRO A 36 16.49 6.90 -15.27
CA PRO A 36 17.03 6.61 -16.59
C PRO A 36 16.30 5.43 -17.24
N GLY A 37 16.25 5.40 -18.56
CA GLY A 37 15.71 4.29 -19.31
C GLY A 37 14.65 4.66 -20.33
N SER A 38 14.33 3.71 -21.19
CA SER A 38 13.28 3.86 -22.20
C SER A 38 11.89 3.78 -21.55
N ARG A 39 10.88 4.31 -22.26
CA ARG A 39 9.48 4.22 -21.82
C ARG A 39 9.04 2.75 -21.61
N ALA A 40 9.53 1.84 -22.45
CA ALA A 40 9.25 0.42 -22.32
C ALA A 40 9.84 -0.18 -21.03
N THR A 41 11.08 0.19 -20.71
CA THR A 41 11.76 -0.24 -19.48
C THR A 41 11.02 0.26 -18.24
N LEU A 42 10.63 1.55 -18.22
CA LEU A 42 9.88 2.13 -17.09
C LEU A 42 8.50 1.48 -16.91
N ALA A 43 7.80 1.18 -18.02
CA ALA A 43 6.53 0.47 -17.98
C ALA A 43 6.68 -0.97 -17.48
N TRP A 44 7.79 -1.63 -17.79
CA TRP A 44 8.12 -2.95 -17.25
C TRP A 44 8.38 -2.88 -15.74
N TRP A 45 9.20 -1.94 -15.28
CA TRP A 45 9.45 -1.71 -13.84
C TRP A 45 8.16 -1.43 -13.08
N HIS A 46 7.33 -0.51 -13.58
CA HIS A 46 6.04 -0.19 -12.96
C HIS A 46 5.14 -1.42 -12.79
N ARG A 47 5.11 -2.32 -13.77
CA ARG A 47 4.32 -3.56 -13.68
C ARG A 47 4.89 -4.51 -12.64
N ARG A 48 6.20 -4.76 -12.67
CA ARG A 48 6.87 -5.69 -11.73
C ARG A 48 6.77 -5.22 -10.28
N GLU A 49 6.98 -3.94 -10.07
CA GLU A 49 6.82 -3.34 -8.75
C GLU A 49 5.38 -3.45 -8.26
N GLY A 50 4.39 -3.27 -9.12
CA GLY A 50 2.98 -3.49 -8.82
C GLY A 50 2.67 -4.93 -8.40
N ASP A 51 3.28 -5.93 -9.05
CA ASP A 51 3.14 -7.34 -8.69
C ASP A 51 3.73 -7.60 -7.28
N VAL A 52 4.91 -7.06 -6.97
CA VAL A 52 5.54 -7.16 -5.65
C VAL A 52 4.68 -6.51 -4.57
N LEU A 53 4.16 -5.32 -4.84
CA LEU A 53 3.26 -4.58 -3.94
C LEU A 53 2.00 -5.38 -3.64
N LEU A 54 1.39 -6.00 -4.66
CA LEU A 54 0.23 -6.86 -4.50
C LEU A 54 0.54 -8.03 -3.56
N LEU A 55 1.67 -8.72 -3.74
CA LEU A 55 2.07 -9.84 -2.88
C LEU A 55 2.26 -9.39 -1.43
N ILE A 56 2.88 -8.23 -1.20
CA ILE A 56 3.04 -7.65 0.15
C ILE A 56 1.67 -7.38 0.78
N PHE A 57 0.75 -6.75 0.04
CA PHE A 57 -0.59 -6.44 0.56
C PHE A 57 -1.40 -7.69 0.88
N VAL A 58 -1.35 -8.72 0.02
CA VAL A 58 -2.02 -10.00 0.28
C VAL A 58 -1.43 -10.67 1.52
N GLY A 59 -0.11 -10.67 1.69
CA GLY A 59 0.55 -11.22 2.86
C GLY A 59 0.18 -10.48 4.15
N ILE A 60 0.18 -9.14 4.14
CA ILE A 60 -0.22 -8.33 5.29
C ILE A 60 -1.72 -8.56 5.61
N ALA A 61 -2.58 -8.55 4.59
CA ALA A 61 -4.01 -8.76 4.76
C ALA A 61 -4.33 -10.14 5.35
N TYR A 62 -3.73 -11.21 4.81
CA TYR A 62 -3.85 -12.56 5.35
C TYR A 62 -3.48 -12.58 6.83
N HIS A 63 -2.37 -11.97 7.18
CA HIS A 63 -1.91 -11.95 8.56
C HIS A 63 -2.78 -11.08 9.48
N CYS A 64 -3.32 -9.97 8.98
CA CYS A 64 -4.26 -9.14 9.73
C CYS A 64 -5.58 -9.88 9.98
N ILE A 65 -6.11 -10.59 8.98
CA ILE A 65 -7.39 -11.32 9.10
C ILE A 65 -7.25 -12.52 10.03
N THR A 66 -6.15 -13.28 9.92
CA THR A 66 -5.98 -14.55 10.67
C THR A 66 -5.51 -14.34 12.11
N ARG A 67 -4.91 -13.18 12.43
CA ARG A 67 -4.32 -12.89 13.75
C ARG A 67 -4.91 -11.66 14.42
N ALA A 68 -6.00 -11.11 13.87
CA ALA A 68 -6.64 -9.94 14.46
C ALA A 68 -7.31 -10.31 15.79
N VAL A 69 -6.70 -9.92 16.90
CA VAL A 69 -7.42 -9.66 18.13
C VAL A 69 -8.08 -8.30 17.92
N ILE A 70 -9.36 -8.31 17.58
CA ILE A 70 -10.10 -7.07 17.31
C ILE A 70 -10.51 -6.52 18.67
N ASP A 71 -9.92 -5.41 19.06
CA ASP A 71 -10.55 -4.49 19.99
C ASP A 71 -11.55 -3.63 19.19
N PRO A 72 -12.85 -3.98 19.20
CA PRO A 72 -13.83 -3.36 18.30
C PRO A 72 -14.13 -1.90 18.61
N LEU A 73 -13.65 -1.38 19.74
CA LEU A 73 -13.96 -0.04 20.22
C LEU A 73 -12.86 0.99 19.92
N SER A 74 -11.71 0.57 19.41
CA SER A 74 -10.64 1.50 19.05
C SER A 74 -10.91 2.14 17.69
N SER A 75 -11.08 3.47 17.65
CA SER A 75 -11.24 4.22 16.39
C SER A 75 -10.10 3.99 15.40
N ARG A 76 -8.89 3.75 15.90
CA ARG A 76 -7.72 3.40 15.09
C ARG A 76 -7.89 2.06 14.37
N VAL A 77 -8.36 1.04 15.08
CA VAL A 77 -8.58 -0.30 14.50
C VAL A 77 -9.66 -0.23 13.43
N ILE A 78 -10.74 0.50 13.70
CA ILE A 78 -11.83 0.72 12.73
C ILE A 78 -11.29 1.44 11.49
N SER A 79 -10.56 2.53 11.66
CA SER A 79 -9.97 3.27 10.53
C SER A 79 -9.01 2.41 9.72
N HIS A 80 -8.15 1.62 10.38
CA HIS A 80 -7.24 0.70 9.70
C HIS A 80 -8.00 -0.37 8.91
N ALA A 81 -9.05 -0.94 9.47
CA ALA A 81 -9.89 -1.93 8.80
C ALA A 81 -10.60 -1.33 7.58
N VAL A 82 -11.13 -0.10 7.69
CA VAL A 82 -11.76 0.61 6.57
C VAL A 82 -10.75 0.88 5.44
N PHE A 83 -9.59 1.48 5.75
CA PHE A 83 -8.55 1.72 4.73
C PHE A 83 -8.05 0.42 4.10
N GLY A 84 -7.82 -0.62 4.90
CA GLY A 84 -7.35 -1.92 4.41
C GLY A 84 -8.36 -2.61 3.51
N SER A 85 -9.65 -2.61 3.88
CA SER A 85 -10.72 -3.20 3.08
C SER A 85 -10.92 -2.46 1.76
N LEU A 86 -10.94 -1.13 1.79
CA LEU A 86 -11.03 -0.31 0.58
C LEU A 86 -9.79 -0.50 -0.31
N LEU A 87 -8.59 -0.57 0.27
CA LEU A 87 -7.36 -0.83 -0.46
C LEU A 87 -7.44 -2.15 -1.23
N LEU A 88 -7.84 -3.25 -0.57
CA LEU A 88 -7.99 -4.55 -1.21
C LEU A 88 -9.04 -4.52 -2.32
N THR A 89 -10.18 -3.87 -2.08
CA THR A 89 -11.25 -3.72 -3.09
C THR A 89 -10.75 -2.99 -4.32
N VAL A 90 -10.04 -1.86 -4.14
CA VAL A 90 -9.54 -1.05 -5.26
C VAL A 90 -8.40 -1.77 -6.00
N ILE A 91 -7.55 -2.56 -5.30
CA ILE A 91 -6.53 -3.41 -5.95
C ILE A 91 -7.19 -4.44 -6.85
N LEU A 92 -8.18 -5.18 -6.35
CA LEU A 92 -8.92 -6.18 -7.13
C LEU A 92 -9.63 -5.53 -8.32
N PHE A 93 -10.26 -4.38 -8.12
CA PHE A 93 -10.85 -3.60 -9.21
C PHE A 93 -9.82 -3.18 -10.26
N LYS A 94 -8.64 -2.69 -9.84
CA LYS A 94 -7.54 -2.34 -10.76
C LYS A 94 -7.09 -3.54 -11.58
N LEU A 95 -6.95 -4.72 -10.96
CA LEU A 95 -6.58 -5.95 -11.68
C LEU A 95 -7.63 -6.30 -12.74
N LEU A 96 -8.91 -6.17 -12.40
CA LEU A 96 -10.02 -6.43 -13.31
C LEU A 96 -10.02 -5.43 -14.48
N VAL A 97 -9.84 -4.14 -14.20
CA VAL A 97 -9.73 -3.09 -15.23
C VAL A 97 -8.59 -3.37 -16.20
N VAL A 98 -7.38 -3.66 -15.68
CA VAL A 98 -6.20 -3.87 -16.52
C VAL A 98 -6.32 -5.13 -17.38
N ARG A 99 -7.03 -6.17 -16.92
CA ARG A 99 -7.15 -7.44 -17.65
C ARG A 99 -8.35 -7.54 -18.59
N TRP A 100 -9.49 -6.94 -18.19
CA TRP A 100 -10.76 -7.20 -18.90
C TRP A 100 -11.57 -5.94 -19.24
N LEU A 101 -11.33 -4.82 -18.60
CA LEU A 101 -12.13 -3.61 -18.78
C LEU A 101 -11.36 -2.49 -19.48
N SER A 102 -11.01 -2.71 -20.75
CA SER A 102 -10.26 -1.73 -21.57
C SER A 102 -10.95 -0.36 -21.66
N SER A 103 -12.28 -0.31 -21.59
CA SER A 103 -13.07 0.92 -21.57
C SER A 103 -12.80 1.82 -20.36
N VAL A 104 -12.33 1.23 -19.24
CA VAL A 104 -12.01 1.96 -17.98
C VAL A 104 -10.53 2.36 -17.91
N MET A 105 -9.70 1.90 -18.86
CA MET A 105 -8.25 2.22 -18.89
C MET A 105 -7.92 3.73 -18.84
N PRO A 106 -8.70 4.66 -19.43
CA PRO A 106 -8.44 6.10 -19.27
C PRO A 106 -8.44 6.58 -17.81
N TYR A 107 -9.15 5.88 -16.92
CA TYR A 107 -9.27 6.22 -15.50
C TYR A 107 -8.24 5.52 -14.61
N VAL A 108 -7.34 4.70 -15.17
CA VAL A 108 -6.35 3.92 -14.39
C VAL A 108 -5.43 4.79 -13.53
N ALA A 109 -5.17 6.03 -13.94
CA ALA A 109 -4.41 6.99 -13.15
C ALA A 109 -5.13 7.38 -11.86
N TRP A 110 -6.45 7.61 -11.92
CA TRP A 110 -7.28 7.90 -10.76
C TRP A 110 -7.35 6.72 -9.79
N ILE A 111 -7.47 5.51 -10.33
CA ILE A 111 -7.41 4.27 -9.55
C ILE A 111 -6.07 4.15 -8.84
N GLY A 112 -4.96 4.45 -9.54
CA GLY A 112 -3.62 4.47 -8.96
C GLY A 112 -3.45 5.51 -7.85
N SER A 113 -4.01 6.70 -8.03
CA SER A 113 -4.01 7.75 -7.00
C SER A 113 -4.83 7.35 -5.77
N ALA A 114 -6.00 6.75 -5.96
CA ALA A 114 -6.81 6.22 -4.87
C ALA A 114 -6.05 5.14 -4.08
N LEU A 115 -5.37 4.21 -4.77
CA LEU A 115 -4.53 3.20 -4.14
C LEU A 115 -3.42 3.82 -3.29
N PHE A 116 -2.76 4.86 -3.77
CA PHE A 116 -1.72 5.56 -3.02
C PHE A 116 -2.27 6.19 -1.73
N VAL A 117 -3.41 6.89 -1.81
CA VAL A 117 -4.07 7.50 -0.64
C VAL A 117 -4.49 6.43 0.38
N LEU A 118 -5.11 5.34 -0.08
CA LEU A 118 -5.55 4.24 0.78
C LEU A 118 -4.36 3.52 1.44
N THR A 119 -3.26 3.29 0.69
CA THR A 119 -2.02 2.73 1.23
C THR A 119 -1.46 3.63 2.33
N THR A 120 -1.38 4.94 2.07
CA THR A 120 -0.88 5.91 3.05
C THR A 120 -1.75 5.90 4.32
N GLY A 121 -3.08 5.93 4.18
CA GLY A 121 -4.01 5.85 5.30
C GLY A 121 -3.87 4.56 6.11
N ALA A 122 -3.76 3.41 5.44
CA ALA A 122 -3.56 2.12 6.11
C ALA A 122 -2.21 2.06 6.86
N VAL A 123 -1.14 2.61 6.27
CA VAL A 123 0.19 2.64 6.92
C VAL A 123 0.22 3.61 8.09
N LEU A 124 -0.37 4.79 7.99
CA LEU A 124 -0.43 5.76 9.09
C LEU A 124 -1.21 5.22 10.28
N THR A 125 -2.32 4.53 10.04
CA THR A 125 -3.15 3.93 11.11
C THR A 125 -2.55 2.66 11.72
N SER A 126 -1.49 2.10 11.14
CA SER A 126 -0.78 0.90 11.62
C SER A 126 0.66 1.21 12.01
N ALA A 127 1.59 1.17 11.06
CA ALA A 127 3.02 1.38 11.31
C ALA A 127 3.32 2.80 11.83
N GLY A 128 2.66 3.83 11.30
CA GLY A 128 2.83 5.21 11.75
C GLY A 128 2.47 5.38 13.22
N TYR A 129 1.36 4.78 13.64
CA TYR A 129 0.95 4.78 15.05
C TYR A 129 1.93 4.01 15.94
N TYR A 130 2.45 2.87 15.49
CA TYR A 130 3.47 2.11 16.20
C TYR A 130 4.75 2.94 16.43
N PHE A 131 5.26 3.61 15.38
CA PHE A 131 6.44 4.47 15.50
C PHE A 131 6.19 5.70 16.37
N TYR A 132 4.98 6.25 16.35
CA TYR A 132 4.59 7.34 17.25
C TYR A 132 4.66 6.91 18.72
N LEU A 133 4.08 5.77 19.08
CA LEU A 133 4.12 5.24 20.46
C LEU A 133 5.54 4.90 20.89
N TRP A 134 6.32 4.26 20.02
CA TRP A 134 7.70 3.92 20.30
C TRP A 134 8.56 5.17 20.61
N ARG A 135 8.32 6.26 19.89
CA ARG A 135 9.05 7.52 20.11
C ARG A 135 8.53 8.32 21.33
N ALA A 136 7.21 8.35 21.55
CA ALA A 136 6.59 9.19 22.58
C ALA A 136 6.70 8.57 23.99
N GLU A 137 6.59 7.26 24.09
CA GLU A 137 6.42 6.57 25.37
C GLU A 137 7.58 5.64 25.72
N GLY A 138 8.52 5.42 24.81
CA GLY A 138 9.63 4.47 24.97
C GLY A 138 9.15 3.02 25.19
N ILE A 139 7.87 2.77 24.93
CA ILE A 139 7.21 1.50 25.26
C ILE A 139 7.63 0.46 24.23
N ARG A 140 8.37 -0.54 24.69
CA ARG A 140 8.37 -1.85 24.03
C ARG A 140 7.00 -2.44 24.27
N ILE A 141 6.13 -2.39 23.27
CA ILE A 141 4.83 -3.06 23.33
C ILE A 141 5.13 -4.56 23.42
N VAL A 142 5.16 -5.06 24.65
CA VAL A 142 5.19 -6.49 24.95
C VAL A 142 3.73 -6.94 24.93
N TYR A 143 3.36 -7.74 23.94
CA TYR A 143 2.10 -8.51 23.91
C TYR A 143 2.38 -9.94 24.28
#